data_04cf402212133f47b72de73428caaac4
#
_entry.id   04cf402212133f47b72de73428caaac4
#
_cell.length_a   1.000
_cell.length_b   1.000
_cell.length_c   1.000
_cell.angle_alpha   90.00
_cell.angle_beta   90.00
_cell.angle_gamma   90.00
#
_symmetry.space_group_name_H-M   'P 1'
#
loop_
_entity.id
_entity.type
_entity.pdbx_description
1 polymer ?
#
loop_
_entity_poly.entity_id
_entity_poly.type
_entity_poly.pdbx_seq_one_letter_code
_entity_poly.pdbx_strand_id
1 'polypeptide(L)'
;MKRARETTATAVDTVLVLDYGSQYTQLIARRVRELGAYSVLLPGDATTARIASHAPKAIVLSGGPNSVHAEGAPSVPKEFFEHVEERKIPVLGICYGMQLLVHALGGVVESGGVAEYGRMPVVYQTNGSALYGGKSQMGEKEQVWMSHGDEATKLPAGFACVGKSEGGAVVAVEDAARNLYGLQYHPEVTHSEKGLDTLKRFLFDIAGVKAEWSMANVLDEQIEIVKNAVGPDAHVICALSGGVDSAVAATLVHKAIGDRLHCVFVDNGLLRFKEQERVMEMFKNHLHLPVDCVDHSQQMLTRLAGVTDPEKKRKIIGGEFIECFKNFKGEIEKRTGVRPTFLVQGTLYPDVIESCPPPGSDQKHSHTIKSHHNVGGLPKELGFELVEPLRMLFKDEVRKLGAIMDVPRTFLARHPFPGPGLGVRILGDVTKDNALDILRRVDEVYINTIREFGIYDEIWQAFAVFLPIKSVGVQGDQRSHSHVVALRAITSSDGMTADWYPFTVDFLKTVSTRITNTVKEVNRVCYDVTSKPPATVEWE
;
A
#
# COMPACT_ATOMS: atom_id res chain seq x y z
N MET A 1 -28.36 -15.05 0.31
CA MET A 1 -28.47 -13.57 0.24
C MET A 1 -28.96 -13.04 1.58
N LYS A 2 -28.07 -12.73 2.52
CA LYS A 2 -28.38 -11.96 3.73
C LYS A 2 -27.77 -10.57 3.53
N ARG A 3 -28.63 -9.55 3.48
CA ARG A 3 -28.25 -8.14 3.46
C ARG A 3 -27.38 -7.86 4.69
N ALA A 4 -26.17 -7.34 4.48
CA ALA A 4 -25.43 -6.68 5.53
C ALA A 4 -26.33 -5.57 6.10
N ARG A 5 -26.60 -5.60 7.40
CA ARG A 5 -27.24 -4.51 8.11
C ARG A 5 -26.23 -3.37 8.17
N GLU A 6 -26.54 -2.28 7.47
CA GLU A 6 -25.86 -1.01 7.64
C GLU A 6 -26.05 -0.57 9.11
N THR A 7 -24.98 -0.61 9.86
CA THR A 7 -24.92 0.04 11.17
C THR A 7 -24.77 1.54 10.95
N THR A 8 -25.64 2.31 11.51
CA THR A 8 -25.57 3.78 11.62
C THR A 8 -24.39 4.17 12.53
N ALA A 9 -23.19 4.14 11.98
CA ALA A 9 -22.07 4.90 12.51
C ALA A 9 -22.39 6.39 12.29
N THR A 10 -22.04 7.26 13.20
CA THR A 10 -22.10 8.72 13.03
C THR A 10 -21.45 9.05 11.70
N ALA A 11 -22.24 9.58 10.76
CA ALA A 11 -21.80 9.74 9.37
C ALA A 11 -20.67 10.76 9.30
N VAL A 12 -19.43 10.26 9.24
CA VAL A 12 -18.24 11.08 8.95
C VAL A 12 -18.39 11.63 7.54
N ASP A 13 -18.13 12.93 7.36
CA ASP A 13 -18.14 13.57 6.06
C ASP A 13 -17.21 12.82 5.09
N THR A 14 -17.77 12.28 4.00
CA THR A 14 -17.05 11.45 3.04
C THR A 14 -16.63 12.25 1.81
N VAL A 15 -15.36 12.15 1.43
CA VAL A 15 -14.83 12.63 0.16
C VAL A 15 -14.68 11.43 -0.78
N LEU A 16 -15.40 11.45 -1.92
CA LEU A 16 -15.21 10.43 -2.94
C LEU A 16 -14.09 10.81 -3.89
N VAL A 17 -13.22 9.85 -4.22
CA VAL A 17 -12.24 9.98 -5.29
C VAL A 17 -12.64 8.98 -6.38
N LEU A 18 -12.96 9.46 -7.58
CA LEU A 18 -13.24 8.61 -8.73
C LEU A 18 -11.94 8.33 -9.49
N ASP A 19 -11.63 7.06 -9.67
CA ASP A 19 -10.37 6.59 -10.24
C ASP A 19 -10.47 6.40 -11.75
N TYR A 20 -9.77 7.23 -12.50
CA TYR A 20 -9.65 7.15 -13.96
C TYR A 20 -8.34 6.51 -14.42
N GLY A 21 -7.64 5.80 -13.53
CA GLY A 21 -6.43 5.01 -13.85
C GLY A 21 -5.12 5.77 -13.67
N SER A 22 -5.10 6.88 -12.93
CA SER A 22 -3.85 7.57 -12.60
C SER A 22 -3.04 6.78 -11.57
N GLN A 23 -1.72 6.73 -11.79
CA GLN A 23 -0.79 6.25 -10.76
C GLN A 23 -0.85 7.07 -9.44
N TYR A 24 -1.42 8.28 -9.48
CA TYR A 24 -1.53 9.17 -8.32
C TYR A 24 -2.90 9.13 -7.64
N THR A 25 -3.87 8.32 -8.10
CA THR A 25 -5.21 8.30 -7.49
C THR A 25 -5.20 7.94 -6.01
N GLN A 26 -4.42 6.92 -5.64
CA GLN A 26 -4.25 6.55 -4.23
C GLN A 26 -3.58 7.66 -3.41
N LEU A 27 -2.67 8.42 -4.01
CA LEU A 27 -2.01 9.55 -3.37
C LEU A 27 -3.00 10.68 -3.09
N ILE A 28 -3.97 10.94 -4.00
CA ILE A 28 -5.06 11.91 -3.76
C ILE A 28 -5.83 11.51 -2.50
N ALA A 29 -6.32 10.26 -2.44
CA ALA A 29 -7.07 9.77 -1.29
C ALA A 29 -6.26 9.85 0.02
N ARG A 30 -4.97 9.55 -0.04
CA ARG A 30 -4.05 9.67 1.10
C ARG A 30 -3.88 11.12 1.56
N ARG A 31 -3.69 12.08 0.63
CA ARG A 31 -3.59 13.50 0.97
C ARG A 31 -4.85 14.03 1.64
N VAL A 32 -6.03 13.62 1.16
CA VAL A 32 -7.30 13.94 1.80
C VAL A 32 -7.33 13.46 3.26
N ARG A 33 -6.87 12.23 3.53
CA ARG A 33 -6.80 11.67 4.89
C ARG A 33 -5.72 12.30 5.76
N GLU A 34 -4.58 12.64 5.20
CA GLU A 34 -3.52 13.39 5.89
C GLU A 34 -4.02 14.77 6.40
N LEU A 35 -4.95 15.37 5.66
CA LEU A 35 -5.64 16.60 6.07
C LEU A 35 -6.73 16.37 7.13
N GLY A 36 -7.05 15.14 7.49
CA GLY A 36 -8.03 14.77 8.49
C GLY A 36 -9.45 14.55 7.94
N ALA A 37 -9.64 14.43 6.64
CA ALA A 37 -10.91 14.11 6.00
C ALA A 37 -10.97 12.64 5.58
N TYR A 38 -12.14 12.00 5.74
CA TYR A 38 -12.32 10.61 5.30
C TYR A 38 -12.45 10.52 3.78
N SER A 39 -11.74 9.62 3.14
CA SER A 39 -11.81 9.40 1.69
C SER A 39 -12.12 7.96 1.31
N VAL A 40 -12.90 7.80 0.25
CA VAL A 40 -13.23 6.52 -0.37
C VAL A 40 -12.91 6.59 -1.86
N LEU A 41 -12.25 5.55 -2.40
CA LEU A 41 -12.04 5.41 -3.84
C LEU A 41 -13.18 4.58 -4.46
N LEU A 42 -13.66 5.05 -5.60
CA LEU A 42 -14.55 4.28 -6.47
C LEU A 42 -13.99 4.28 -7.90
N PRO A 43 -14.26 3.24 -8.69
CA PRO A 43 -13.96 3.26 -10.12
C PRO A 43 -14.61 4.48 -10.81
N GLY A 44 -13.93 5.04 -11.81
CA GLY A 44 -14.42 6.22 -12.54
C GLY A 44 -15.74 6.00 -13.30
N ASP A 45 -16.09 4.74 -13.59
CA ASP A 45 -17.34 4.29 -14.18
C ASP A 45 -18.44 3.95 -13.15
N ALA A 46 -18.23 4.26 -11.87
CA ALA A 46 -19.20 4.01 -10.83
C ALA A 46 -20.54 4.69 -11.15
N THR A 47 -21.65 3.96 -11.03
CA THR A 47 -22.98 4.51 -11.30
C THR A 47 -23.32 5.64 -10.33
N THR A 48 -24.16 6.60 -10.76
CA THR A 48 -24.67 7.70 -9.93
C THR A 48 -25.34 7.18 -8.65
N ALA A 49 -26.05 6.06 -8.72
CA ALA A 49 -26.65 5.41 -7.54
C ALA A 49 -25.59 4.95 -6.53
N ARG A 50 -24.45 4.40 -6.99
CA ARG A 50 -23.34 4.00 -6.13
C ARG A 50 -22.64 5.21 -5.52
N ILE A 51 -22.43 6.28 -6.29
CA ILE A 51 -21.91 7.56 -5.79
C ILE A 51 -22.83 8.10 -4.70
N ALA A 52 -24.12 8.17 -4.97
CA ALA A 52 -25.14 8.69 -4.04
C ALA A 52 -25.22 7.86 -2.72
N SER A 53 -25.00 6.54 -2.78
CA SER A 53 -25.04 5.68 -1.59
C SER A 53 -23.96 6.01 -0.54
N HIS A 54 -22.89 6.70 -0.93
CA HIS A 54 -21.85 7.17 -0.02
C HIS A 54 -22.15 8.56 0.57
N ALA A 55 -23.23 9.23 0.16
CA ALA A 55 -23.62 10.57 0.59
C ALA A 55 -22.42 11.55 0.62
N PRO A 56 -21.65 11.70 -0.48
CA PRO A 56 -20.40 12.43 -0.47
C PRO A 56 -20.60 13.91 -0.19
N LYS A 57 -19.72 14.48 0.63
CA LYS A 57 -19.61 15.91 0.89
C LYS A 57 -18.81 16.65 -0.18
N ALA A 58 -17.88 15.94 -0.83
CA ALA A 58 -17.08 16.40 -1.95
C ALA A 58 -16.72 15.22 -2.87
N ILE A 59 -16.44 15.51 -4.14
CA ILE A 59 -15.99 14.52 -5.12
C ILE A 59 -14.71 15.03 -5.79
N VAL A 60 -13.71 14.16 -5.91
CA VAL A 60 -12.48 14.41 -6.68
C VAL A 60 -12.47 13.46 -7.88
N LEU A 61 -12.33 14.00 -9.09
CA LEU A 61 -12.09 13.24 -10.31
C LEU A 61 -10.56 13.16 -10.49
N SER A 62 -9.99 11.97 -10.47
CA SER A 62 -8.55 11.78 -10.55
C SER A 62 -7.98 12.06 -11.94
N GLY A 63 -6.66 12.04 -12.06
CA GLY A 63 -5.98 11.95 -13.34
C GLY A 63 -6.22 10.59 -14.02
N GLY A 64 -5.71 10.45 -15.24
CA GLY A 64 -5.76 9.21 -16.01
C GLY A 64 -4.81 9.24 -17.20
N PRO A 65 -4.45 8.07 -17.75
CA PRO A 65 -3.52 7.97 -18.88
C PRO A 65 -4.19 8.22 -20.25
N ASN A 66 -5.51 8.29 -20.29
CA ASN A 66 -6.27 8.39 -21.53
C ASN A 66 -6.46 9.86 -21.97
N SER A 67 -6.72 10.06 -23.27
CA SER A 67 -7.32 11.29 -23.77
C SER A 67 -8.84 11.18 -23.69
N VAL A 68 -9.54 12.28 -23.41
CA VAL A 68 -11.01 12.33 -23.39
C VAL A 68 -11.63 12.02 -24.76
N HIS A 69 -10.84 12.02 -25.83
CA HIS A 69 -11.23 11.69 -27.20
C HIS A 69 -11.00 10.22 -27.57
N ALA A 70 -10.30 9.45 -26.73
CA ALA A 70 -10.00 8.05 -27.03
C ALA A 70 -11.30 7.22 -26.99
N GLU A 71 -11.43 6.30 -27.95
CA GLU A 71 -12.55 5.36 -27.97
C GLU A 71 -12.52 4.49 -26.70
N GLY A 72 -13.65 4.45 -25.99
CA GLY A 72 -13.73 3.74 -24.69
C GLY A 72 -13.05 4.45 -23.52
N ALA A 73 -12.68 5.73 -23.65
CA ALA A 73 -12.15 6.51 -22.54
C ALA A 73 -13.16 6.55 -21.38
N PRO A 74 -12.70 6.36 -20.13
CA PRO A 74 -13.58 6.40 -18.97
C PRO A 74 -14.21 7.79 -18.81
N SER A 75 -15.51 7.83 -18.52
CA SER A 75 -16.30 9.05 -18.39
C SER A 75 -17.14 9.02 -17.13
N VAL A 76 -17.64 10.18 -16.71
CA VAL A 76 -18.65 10.25 -15.65
C VAL A 76 -19.99 9.68 -16.14
N PRO A 77 -20.82 9.09 -15.25
CA PRO A 77 -22.15 8.64 -15.64
C PRO A 77 -23.04 9.80 -16.10
N LYS A 78 -23.99 9.52 -16.99
CA LYS A 78 -24.82 10.55 -17.66
C LYS A 78 -25.49 11.54 -16.70
N GLU A 79 -25.95 11.05 -15.55
CA GLU A 79 -26.70 11.84 -14.56
C GLU A 79 -25.78 12.47 -13.50
N PHE A 80 -24.47 12.40 -13.69
CA PHE A 80 -23.51 12.82 -12.67
C PHE A 80 -23.60 14.32 -12.37
N PHE A 81 -23.59 15.16 -13.40
CA PHE A 81 -23.62 16.60 -13.22
C PHE A 81 -24.94 17.09 -12.65
N GLU A 82 -26.06 16.55 -13.10
CA GLU A 82 -27.41 16.85 -12.55
C GLU A 82 -27.41 16.49 -11.05
N HIS A 83 -26.93 15.32 -10.70
CA HIS A 83 -26.87 14.86 -9.29
C HIS A 83 -26.03 15.77 -8.40
N VAL A 84 -24.82 16.18 -8.84
CA VAL A 84 -23.94 17.01 -8.01
C VAL A 84 -24.43 18.44 -7.90
N GLU A 85 -25.05 18.99 -8.96
CA GLU A 85 -25.65 20.34 -8.96
C GLU A 85 -26.89 20.41 -8.07
N GLU A 86 -27.83 19.46 -8.20
CA GLU A 86 -29.01 19.39 -7.34
C GLU A 86 -28.66 19.30 -5.85
N ARG A 87 -27.62 18.54 -5.51
CA ARG A 87 -27.19 18.35 -4.13
C ARG A 87 -26.12 19.33 -3.69
N LYS A 88 -25.68 20.22 -4.59
CA LYS A 88 -24.59 21.21 -4.34
C LYS A 88 -23.30 20.56 -3.85
N ILE A 89 -22.94 19.41 -4.40
CA ILE A 89 -21.71 18.69 -4.05
C ILE A 89 -20.56 19.29 -4.82
N PRO A 90 -19.52 19.86 -4.17
CA PRO A 90 -18.34 20.37 -4.86
C PRO A 90 -17.54 19.26 -5.53
N VAL A 91 -17.11 19.54 -6.79
CA VAL A 91 -16.31 18.63 -7.59
C VAL A 91 -14.97 19.27 -7.96
N LEU A 92 -13.86 18.56 -7.74
CA LEU A 92 -12.54 18.93 -8.19
C LEU A 92 -12.01 17.93 -9.21
N GLY A 93 -11.80 18.35 -10.45
CA GLY A 93 -11.10 17.55 -11.46
C GLY A 93 -9.59 17.78 -11.43
N ILE A 94 -8.80 16.73 -11.43
CA ILE A 94 -7.32 16.79 -11.45
C ILE A 94 -6.83 16.16 -12.75
N CYS A 95 -6.03 16.88 -13.54
CA CYS A 95 -5.43 16.46 -14.80
C CYS A 95 -6.51 15.94 -15.77
N TYR A 96 -6.58 14.64 -16.03
CA TYR A 96 -7.66 14.04 -16.82
C TYR A 96 -9.07 14.40 -16.29
N GLY A 97 -9.25 14.43 -14.98
CA GLY A 97 -10.52 14.83 -14.36
C GLY A 97 -10.94 16.27 -14.68
N MET A 98 -9.98 17.20 -14.78
CA MET A 98 -10.28 18.57 -15.26
C MET A 98 -10.68 18.55 -16.74
N GLN A 99 -9.93 17.84 -17.59
CA GLN A 99 -10.26 17.71 -19.02
C GLN A 99 -11.64 17.09 -19.21
N LEU A 100 -11.98 16.09 -18.41
CA LEU A 100 -13.28 15.45 -18.41
C LEU A 100 -14.42 16.43 -18.04
N LEU A 101 -14.23 17.27 -17.01
CA LEU A 101 -15.17 18.35 -16.67
C LEU A 101 -15.39 19.30 -17.83
N VAL A 102 -14.29 19.79 -18.43
CA VAL A 102 -14.34 20.72 -19.55
C VAL A 102 -15.06 20.10 -20.74
N HIS A 103 -14.68 18.88 -21.13
CA HIS A 103 -15.25 18.20 -22.29
C HIS A 103 -16.74 17.87 -22.11
N ALA A 104 -17.10 17.29 -20.97
CA ALA A 104 -18.48 16.86 -20.71
C ALA A 104 -19.48 18.03 -20.59
N LEU A 105 -19.00 19.22 -20.22
CA LEU A 105 -19.82 20.43 -20.08
C LEU A 105 -19.81 21.32 -21.34
N GLY A 106 -19.27 20.82 -22.46
CA GLY A 106 -19.33 21.49 -23.77
C GLY A 106 -18.18 22.46 -24.06
N GLY A 107 -17.09 22.37 -23.31
CA GLY A 107 -15.81 22.98 -23.65
C GLY A 107 -15.05 22.17 -24.70
N VAL A 108 -13.84 22.61 -25.02
CA VAL A 108 -12.98 21.93 -26.00
C VAL A 108 -11.65 21.58 -25.33
N VAL A 109 -11.28 20.34 -25.44
CA VAL A 109 -9.95 19.80 -25.08
C VAL A 109 -9.30 19.38 -26.39
N GLU A 110 -8.04 19.76 -26.61
CA GLU A 110 -7.31 19.43 -27.84
C GLU A 110 -6.04 18.66 -27.52
N SER A 111 -5.73 17.68 -28.37
CA SER A 111 -4.49 16.92 -28.33
C SER A 111 -3.43 17.58 -29.22
N GLY A 112 -2.17 17.60 -28.80
CA GLY A 112 -1.06 18.10 -29.61
C GLY A 112 -0.75 19.58 -29.47
N GLY A 113 -1.26 20.25 -28.45
CA GLY A 113 -0.82 21.54 -27.97
C GLY A 113 0.57 21.46 -27.30
N VAL A 114 0.86 22.37 -26.39
CA VAL A 114 2.12 22.36 -25.63
C VAL A 114 2.04 21.27 -24.56
N ALA A 115 2.71 20.13 -24.79
CA ALA A 115 2.84 19.09 -23.75
C ALA A 115 3.74 19.61 -22.62
N GLU A 116 3.27 19.51 -21.38
CA GLU A 116 3.99 20.02 -20.21
C GLU A 116 4.26 18.88 -19.20
N TYR A 117 5.53 18.65 -18.90
CA TYR A 117 5.98 17.59 -17.98
C TYR A 117 7.00 18.14 -16.97
N GLY A 118 6.86 17.72 -15.72
CA GLY A 118 7.78 18.08 -14.65
C GLY A 118 7.38 19.35 -13.90
N ARG A 119 8.36 20.00 -13.28
CA ARG A 119 8.15 21.24 -12.51
C ARG A 119 7.94 22.42 -13.44
N MET A 120 6.79 23.08 -13.30
CA MET A 120 6.42 24.23 -14.12
C MET A 120 5.77 25.32 -13.24
N PRO A 121 6.01 26.62 -13.52
CA PRO A 121 5.31 27.68 -12.84
C PRO A 121 3.91 27.88 -13.41
N VAL A 122 2.95 28.06 -12.50
CA VAL A 122 1.59 28.52 -12.79
C VAL A 122 1.48 29.99 -12.42
N VAL A 123 0.87 30.78 -13.29
CA VAL A 123 0.61 32.23 -13.10
C VAL A 123 -0.88 32.41 -12.82
N TYR A 124 -1.22 32.99 -11.68
CA TYR A 124 -2.60 33.30 -11.32
C TYR A 124 -3.21 34.33 -12.24
N GLN A 125 -4.40 34.09 -12.74
CA GLN A 125 -5.10 34.92 -13.73
C GLN A 125 -6.15 35.84 -13.11
N THR A 126 -6.46 35.68 -11.83
CA THR A 126 -7.47 36.48 -11.13
C THR A 126 -7.06 36.77 -9.69
N ASN A 127 -7.68 37.79 -9.11
CA ASN A 127 -7.58 38.06 -7.68
C ASN A 127 -8.68 37.28 -6.94
N GLY A 128 -8.33 36.66 -5.81
CA GLY A 128 -9.31 36.06 -4.91
C GLY A 128 -9.95 34.78 -5.43
N SER A 129 -9.19 33.92 -6.15
CA SER A 129 -9.64 32.59 -6.54
C SER A 129 -10.01 31.72 -5.32
N ALA A 130 -11.06 30.93 -5.41
CA ALA A 130 -11.46 30.00 -4.37
C ALA A 130 -10.39 28.91 -4.15
N LEU A 131 -9.81 28.38 -5.22
CA LEU A 131 -8.74 27.36 -5.14
C LEU A 131 -7.43 27.91 -4.58
N TYR A 132 -7.04 29.14 -4.98
CA TYR A 132 -5.78 29.75 -4.56
C TYR A 132 -5.90 30.59 -3.28
N GLY A 133 -7.14 30.78 -2.80
CA GLY A 133 -7.46 31.54 -1.60
C GLY A 133 -7.80 33.01 -1.87
N GLY A 134 -8.67 33.57 -1.05
CA GLY A 134 -9.23 34.93 -1.23
C GLY A 134 -8.21 36.08 -1.21
N LYS A 135 -6.95 35.82 -0.85
CA LYS A 135 -5.85 36.80 -0.88
C LYS A 135 -4.89 36.60 -2.05
N SER A 136 -5.13 35.59 -2.91
CA SER A 136 -4.32 35.38 -4.11
C SER A 136 -4.40 36.59 -5.04
N GLN A 137 -3.25 36.96 -5.66
CA GLN A 137 -3.17 38.13 -6.54
C GLN A 137 -2.85 37.71 -7.97
N MET A 138 -3.48 38.38 -8.93
CA MET A 138 -3.18 38.21 -10.34
C MET A 138 -1.70 38.43 -10.60
N GLY A 139 -1.06 37.52 -11.36
CA GLY A 139 0.38 37.56 -11.66
C GLY A 139 1.26 36.87 -10.63
N GLU A 140 0.73 36.45 -9.48
CA GLU A 140 1.44 35.58 -8.53
C GLU A 140 1.77 34.24 -9.18
N LYS A 141 2.93 33.68 -8.83
CA LYS A 141 3.40 32.40 -9.37
C LYS A 141 3.54 31.34 -8.28
N GLU A 142 3.27 30.09 -8.63
CA GLU A 142 3.63 28.93 -7.81
C GLU A 142 4.21 27.80 -8.66
N GLN A 143 5.09 26.99 -8.07
CA GLN A 143 5.66 25.81 -8.72
C GLN A 143 4.72 24.60 -8.52
N VAL A 144 4.39 23.94 -9.63
CA VAL A 144 3.52 22.76 -9.65
C VAL A 144 4.12 21.63 -10.48
N TRP A 145 3.57 20.44 -10.36
CA TRP A 145 3.94 19.28 -11.16
C TRP A 145 2.94 19.06 -12.28
N MET A 146 3.40 19.21 -13.52
CA MET A 146 2.64 18.96 -14.74
C MET A 146 2.92 17.55 -15.30
N SER A 147 1.91 16.94 -15.89
CA SER A 147 2.02 15.67 -16.61
C SER A 147 0.85 15.53 -17.59
N HIS A 148 0.84 16.29 -18.68
CA HIS A 148 -0.24 16.26 -19.67
C HIS A 148 0.24 16.53 -21.09
N GLY A 149 -0.48 15.93 -22.07
CA GLY A 149 -0.31 16.18 -23.50
C GLY A 149 -1.53 16.83 -24.16
N ASP A 150 -2.70 16.76 -23.49
CA ASP A 150 -3.94 17.41 -23.92
C ASP A 150 -4.18 18.67 -23.09
N GLU A 151 -4.79 19.71 -23.69
CA GLU A 151 -5.09 20.97 -23.03
C GLU A 151 -6.52 21.45 -23.28
N ALA A 152 -7.09 22.17 -22.31
CA ALA A 152 -8.38 22.83 -22.45
C ALA A 152 -8.20 24.16 -23.23
N THR A 153 -8.62 24.20 -24.51
CA THR A 153 -8.49 25.38 -25.37
C THR A 153 -9.72 26.29 -25.33
N LYS A 154 -10.89 25.74 -24.99
CA LYS A 154 -12.12 26.50 -24.80
C LYS A 154 -12.85 26.01 -23.56
N LEU A 155 -13.10 26.92 -22.62
CA LEU A 155 -13.84 26.62 -21.41
C LEU A 155 -15.35 26.57 -21.65
N PRO A 156 -16.07 25.72 -20.90
CA PRO A 156 -17.54 25.73 -20.89
C PRO A 156 -18.10 27.06 -20.37
N ALA A 157 -19.35 27.34 -20.67
CA ALA A 157 -20.03 28.50 -20.11
C ALA A 157 -20.07 28.45 -18.57
N GLY A 158 -19.75 29.57 -17.93
CA GLY A 158 -19.70 29.73 -16.49
C GLY A 158 -18.30 29.50 -15.87
N PHE A 159 -17.39 28.83 -16.57
CA PHE A 159 -16.01 28.64 -16.08
C PHE A 159 -15.14 29.86 -16.30
N ALA A 160 -14.40 30.21 -15.27
CA ALA A 160 -13.31 31.21 -15.34
C ALA A 160 -11.94 30.49 -15.34
N CYS A 161 -11.00 30.98 -16.15
CA CYS A 161 -9.61 30.58 -16.08
C CYS A 161 -8.95 31.34 -14.92
N VAL A 162 -8.51 30.61 -13.87
CA VAL A 162 -7.87 31.21 -12.68
C VAL A 162 -6.36 30.97 -12.62
N GLY A 163 -5.84 30.08 -13.47
CA GLY A 163 -4.41 29.81 -13.57
C GLY A 163 -3.99 29.44 -14.99
N LYS A 164 -2.82 29.92 -15.43
CA LYS A 164 -2.18 29.53 -16.69
C LYS A 164 -0.74 29.13 -16.45
N SER A 165 -0.22 28.20 -17.26
CA SER A 165 1.21 27.95 -17.33
C SER A 165 1.95 29.13 -17.98
N GLU A 166 3.27 29.19 -17.86
CA GLU A 166 4.07 30.18 -18.62
C GLU A 166 3.95 29.97 -20.12
N GLY A 167 3.67 28.74 -20.59
CA GLY A 167 3.38 28.44 -21.99
C GLY A 167 2.00 28.94 -22.47
N GLY A 168 1.14 29.41 -21.55
CA GLY A 168 -0.19 29.96 -21.84
C GLY A 168 -1.31 28.95 -21.74
N ALA A 169 -1.02 27.66 -21.48
CA ALA A 169 -2.04 26.63 -21.28
C ALA A 169 -2.93 26.93 -20.07
N VAL A 170 -4.22 26.61 -20.16
CA VAL A 170 -5.18 26.72 -19.06
C VAL A 170 -4.92 25.59 -18.06
N VAL A 171 -4.53 25.95 -16.84
CA VAL A 171 -4.13 24.95 -15.82
C VAL A 171 -4.95 24.97 -14.55
N ALA A 172 -5.81 25.98 -14.38
CA ALA A 172 -6.79 25.99 -13.30
C ALA A 172 -8.05 26.72 -13.73
N VAL A 173 -9.20 26.14 -13.41
CA VAL A 173 -10.53 26.63 -13.77
C VAL A 173 -11.49 26.54 -12.61
N GLU A 174 -12.43 27.48 -12.52
CA GLU A 174 -13.47 27.54 -11.51
C GLU A 174 -14.83 27.90 -12.12
N ASP A 175 -15.88 27.19 -11.72
CA ASP A 175 -17.26 27.63 -11.78
C ASP A 175 -17.83 27.59 -10.36
N ALA A 176 -17.61 28.66 -9.62
CA ALA A 176 -18.02 28.75 -8.22
C ALA A 176 -19.56 28.71 -8.04
N ALA A 177 -20.34 29.09 -9.06
CA ALA A 177 -21.79 29.04 -9.00
C ALA A 177 -22.32 27.60 -8.97
N ARG A 178 -21.67 26.68 -9.68
CA ARG A 178 -21.99 25.26 -9.73
C ARG A 178 -21.11 24.40 -8.82
N ASN A 179 -20.18 24.98 -8.07
CA ASN A 179 -19.18 24.30 -7.26
C ASN A 179 -18.30 23.32 -8.05
N LEU A 180 -17.91 23.68 -9.28
CA LEU A 180 -17.07 22.87 -10.14
C LEU A 180 -15.68 23.52 -10.29
N TYR A 181 -14.63 22.74 -10.06
CA TYR A 181 -13.25 23.20 -10.02
C TYR A 181 -12.36 22.24 -10.80
N GLY A 182 -11.29 22.73 -11.40
CA GLY A 182 -10.37 21.90 -12.15
C GLY A 182 -8.93 22.39 -12.07
N LEU A 183 -8.00 21.44 -11.95
CA LEU A 183 -6.56 21.63 -11.97
C LEU A 183 -5.94 20.71 -13.02
N GLN A 184 -5.14 21.26 -13.95
CA GLN A 184 -4.41 20.45 -14.92
C GLN A 184 -3.17 19.79 -14.30
N TYR A 185 -2.62 20.40 -13.27
CA TYR A 185 -1.48 19.88 -12.52
C TYR A 185 -1.91 18.96 -11.36
N HIS A 186 -0.92 18.29 -10.77
CA HIS A 186 -1.12 17.34 -9.68
C HIS A 186 -0.85 18.01 -8.31
N PRO A 187 -1.86 18.48 -7.58
CA PRO A 187 -1.67 19.09 -6.27
C PRO A 187 -1.25 18.08 -5.19
N GLU A 188 -1.51 16.78 -5.41
CA GLU A 188 -1.23 15.69 -4.47
C GLU A 188 0.25 15.35 -4.35
N VAL A 189 1.07 15.66 -5.37
CA VAL A 189 2.50 15.32 -5.35
C VAL A 189 3.33 16.39 -4.63
N THR A 190 4.42 15.99 -4.00
CA THR A 190 5.29 16.85 -3.19
C THR A 190 5.98 17.96 -3.99
N HIS A 191 6.06 17.80 -5.31
CA HIS A 191 6.66 18.78 -6.22
C HIS A 191 5.73 19.99 -6.51
N SER A 192 4.44 19.90 -6.16
CA SER A 192 3.51 21.04 -6.16
C SER A 192 3.56 21.71 -4.80
N GLU A 193 4.33 22.81 -4.72
CA GLU A 193 4.73 23.42 -3.43
C GLU A 193 3.54 23.81 -2.54
N LYS A 194 2.48 24.39 -3.12
CA LYS A 194 1.25 24.75 -2.41
C LYS A 194 0.08 23.80 -2.70
N GLY A 195 0.35 22.63 -3.31
CA GLY A 195 -0.69 21.68 -3.72
C GLY A 195 -1.56 21.20 -2.56
N LEU A 196 -0.94 20.92 -1.41
CA LEU A 196 -1.66 20.51 -0.20
C LEU A 196 -2.56 21.65 0.35
N ASP A 197 -2.14 22.92 0.24
CA ASP A 197 -2.97 24.06 0.64
C ASP A 197 -4.17 24.22 -0.29
N THR A 198 -4.01 23.95 -1.59
CA THR A 198 -5.10 23.98 -2.56
C THR A 198 -6.12 22.87 -2.26
N LEU A 199 -5.66 21.66 -1.98
CA LEU A 199 -6.55 20.55 -1.54
C LEU A 199 -7.26 20.89 -0.22
N LYS A 200 -6.55 21.48 0.74
CA LYS A 200 -7.12 21.91 2.02
C LYS A 200 -8.22 22.95 1.83
N ARG A 201 -8.04 23.94 0.96
CA ARG A 201 -9.08 24.94 0.65
C ARG A 201 -10.29 24.29 -0.02
N PHE A 202 -10.07 23.42 -1.00
CA PHE A 202 -11.17 22.70 -1.62
C PHE A 202 -12.00 21.91 -0.62
N LEU A 203 -11.35 21.17 0.28
CA LEU A 203 -12.03 20.31 1.25
C LEU A 203 -12.75 21.12 2.34
N PHE A 204 -12.09 22.09 2.94
CA PHE A 204 -12.61 22.75 4.14
C PHE A 204 -13.30 24.06 3.87
N ASP A 205 -12.74 24.91 3.00
CA ASP A 205 -13.28 26.24 2.75
C ASP A 205 -14.41 26.21 1.70
N ILE A 206 -14.27 25.37 0.67
CA ILE A 206 -15.26 25.23 -0.41
C ILE A 206 -16.31 24.17 -0.07
N ALA A 207 -15.89 22.95 0.22
CA ALA A 207 -16.82 21.84 0.45
C ALA A 207 -17.35 21.75 1.88
N GLY A 208 -16.72 22.43 2.84
CA GLY A 208 -17.12 22.43 4.25
C GLY A 208 -17.05 21.05 4.89
N VAL A 209 -16.09 20.21 4.44
CA VAL A 209 -15.82 18.90 5.03
C VAL A 209 -15.25 19.09 6.42
N LYS A 210 -15.64 18.26 7.36
CA LYS A 210 -15.09 18.29 8.72
C LYS A 210 -13.86 17.40 8.83
N ALA A 211 -12.82 17.88 9.54
CA ALA A 211 -11.60 17.13 9.80
C ALA A 211 -11.80 16.19 10.99
N GLU A 212 -12.62 15.15 10.83
CA GLU A 212 -12.96 14.18 11.88
C GLU A 212 -12.24 12.83 11.73
N TRP A 213 -11.46 12.65 10.66
CA TRP A 213 -10.67 11.45 10.43
C TRP A 213 -9.42 11.45 11.32
N SER A 214 -9.47 10.69 12.42
CA SER A 214 -8.34 10.48 13.32
C SER A 214 -8.16 8.98 13.59
N MET A 215 -6.93 8.55 13.86
CA MET A 215 -6.68 7.13 14.15
C MET A 215 -7.33 6.65 15.45
N ALA A 216 -7.61 7.54 16.39
CA ALA A 216 -8.37 7.20 17.60
C ALA A 216 -9.83 6.85 17.27
N ASN A 217 -10.50 7.68 16.47
CA ASN A 217 -11.87 7.43 16.03
C ASN A 217 -11.94 6.15 15.16
N VAL A 218 -10.93 5.95 14.30
CA VAL A 218 -10.80 4.72 13.49
C VAL A 218 -10.67 3.48 14.37
N LEU A 219 -9.89 3.55 15.45
CA LEU A 219 -9.74 2.42 16.37
C LEU A 219 -11.08 2.01 16.98
N ASP A 220 -11.82 2.99 17.52
CA ASP A 220 -13.11 2.73 18.16
C ASP A 220 -14.14 2.17 17.16
N GLU A 221 -14.21 2.75 15.96
CA GLU A 221 -15.08 2.27 14.89
C GLU A 221 -14.74 0.84 14.46
N GLN A 222 -13.46 0.53 14.25
CA GLN A 222 -13.03 -0.80 13.84
C GLN A 222 -13.27 -1.85 14.93
N ILE A 223 -13.12 -1.51 16.21
CA ILE A 223 -13.47 -2.38 17.32
C ILE A 223 -14.96 -2.74 17.27
N GLU A 224 -15.86 -1.78 17.07
CA GLU A 224 -17.29 -2.03 16.96
C GLU A 224 -17.67 -2.83 15.71
N ILE A 225 -17.03 -2.56 14.57
CA ILE A 225 -17.23 -3.35 13.33
C ILE A 225 -16.85 -4.82 13.57
N VAL A 226 -15.70 -5.09 14.20
CA VAL A 226 -15.25 -6.45 14.51
C VAL A 226 -16.21 -7.15 15.49
N LYS A 227 -16.64 -6.47 16.57
CA LYS A 227 -17.61 -7.03 17.52
C LYS A 227 -18.92 -7.43 16.83
N ASN A 228 -19.43 -6.56 15.98
CA ASN A 228 -20.70 -6.79 15.27
C ASN A 228 -20.57 -7.92 14.22
N ALA A 229 -19.45 -8.01 13.52
CA ALA A 229 -19.21 -9.05 12.52
C ALA A 229 -19.06 -10.42 13.16
N VAL A 230 -18.28 -10.52 14.24
CA VAL A 230 -17.98 -11.79 14.93
C VAL A 230 -19.15 -12.25 15.82
N GLY A 231 -19.90 -11.29 16.40
CA GLY A 231 -20.94 -11.61 17.38
C GLY A 231 -20.39 -12.04 18.74
N PRO A 232 -21.29 -12.48 19.68
CA PRO A 232 -20.90 -12.73 21.07
C PRO A 232 -20.15 -14.03 21.31
N ASP A 233 -20.38 -15.08 20.49
CA ASP A 233 -19.97 -16.45 20.79
C ASP A 233 -18.93 -17.04 19.85
N ALA A 234 -18.72 -16.44 18.67
CA ALA A 234 -17.84 -17.00 17.66
C ALA A 234 -16.36 -16.83 18.03
N HIS A 235 -15.56 -17.84 17.71
CA HIS A 235 -14.12 -17.86 17.84
C HIS A 235 -13.44 -17.52 16.52
N VAL A 236 -12.31 -16.82 16.61
CA VAL A 236 -11.57 -16.26 15.48
C VAL A 236 -10.14 -16.75 15.51
N ILE A 237 -9.59 -17.16 14.37
CA ILE A 237 -8.16 -17.45 14.20
C ILE A 237 -7.47 -16.24 13.58
N CYS A 238 -6.28 -15.92 14.06
CA CYS A 238 -5.38 -14.95 13.44
C CYS A 238 -4.04 -15.60 13.12
N ALA A 239 -3.70 -15.63 11.84
CA ALA A 239 -2.39 -16.04 11.38
C ALA A 239 -1.40 -14.87 11.55
N LEU A 240 -0.38 -15.04 12.38
CA LEU A 240 0.67 -14.05 12.59
C LEU A 240 1.86 -14.35 11.69
N SER A 241 2.16 -13.44 10.78
CA SER A 241 3.32 -13.55 9.89
C SER A 241 4.60 -12.95 10.50
N GLY A 242 4.53 -12.37 11.71
CA GLY A 242 5.60 -11.53 12.26
C GLY A 242 5.70 -10.14 11.60
N GLY A 243 4.83 -9.82 10.65
CA GLY A 243 4.72 -8.50 10.02
C GLY A 243 3.87 -7.52 10.84
N VAL A 244 4.06 -6.22 10.55
CA VAL A 244 3.34 -5.11 11.22
C VAL A 244 1.82 -5.27 11.08
N ASP A 245 1.34 -5.56 9.86
CA ASP A 245 -0.07 -5.56 9.54
C ASP A 245 -0.82 -6.66 10.31
N SER A 246 -0.26 -7.88 10.34
CA SER A 246 -0.85 -8.99 11.11
C SER A 246 -0.82 -8.72 12.62
N ALA A 247 0.22 -8.07 13.14
CA ALA A 247 0.31 -7.73 14.55
C ALA A 247 -0.72 -6.66 14.95
N VAL A 248 -0.86 -5.61 14.15
CA VAL A 248 -1.85 -4.54 14.38
C VAL A 248 -3.28 -5.08 14.27
N ALA A 249 -3.56 -5.92 13.24
CA ALA A 249 -4.85 -6.58 13.09
C ALA A 249 -5.20 -7.47 14.29
N ALA A 250 -4.25 -8.31 14.74
CA ALA A 250 -4.45 -9.18 15.90
C ALA A 250 -4.70 -8.39 17.18
N THR A 251 -3.91 -7.33 17.42
CA THR A 251 -4.07 -6.46 18.60
C THR A 251 -5.44 -5.78 18.62
N LEU A 252 -5.90 -5.28 17.47
CA LEU A 252 -7.21 -4.66 17.32
C LEU A 252 -8.33 -5.67 17.58
N VAL A 253 -8.26 -6.84 16.95
CA VAL A 253 -9.28 -7.89 17.13
C VAL A 253 -9.28 -8.40 18.58
N HIS A 254 -8.11 -8.56 19.21
CA HIS A 254 -8.04 -8.92 20.63
C HIS A 254 -8.69 -7.87 21.54
N LYS A 255 -8.49 -6.57 21.27
CA LYS A 255 -9.22 -5.51 21.98
C LYS A 255 -10.75 -5.60 21.78
N ALA A 256 -11.21 -6.09 20.63
CA ALA A 256 -12.65 -6.22 20.33
C ALA A 256 -13.30 -7.44 20.99
N ILE A 257 -12.66 -8.62 20.94
CA ILE A 257 -13.28 -9.91 21.31
C ILE A 257 -12.54 -10.69 22.40
N GLY A 258 -11.39 -10.21 22.90
CA GLY A 258 -10.63 -10.82 23.98
C GLY A 258 -10.16 -12.26 23.68
N ASP A 259 -10.35 -13.15 24.64
CA ASP A 259 -9.85 -14.54 24.60
C ASP A 259 -10.49 -15.43 23.52
N ARG A 260 -11.48 -14.93 22.78
CA ARG A 260 -12.06 -15.61 21.61
C ARG A 260 -11.19 -15.51 20.36
N LEU A 261 -10.12 -14.69 20.42
CA LEU A 261 -9.08 -14.65 19.40
C LEU A 261 -8.03 -15.72 19.70
N HIS A 262 -7.72 -16.55 18.73
CA HIS A 262 -6.64 -17.54 18.77
C HIS A 262 -5.59 -17.18 17.74
N CYS A 263 -4.45 -16.71 18.19
CA CYS A 263 -3.34 -16.37 17.33
C CYS A 263 -2.42 -17.55 17.11
N VAL A 264 -1.98 -17.78 15.87
CA VAL A 264 -0.98 -18.79 15.54
C VAL A 264 0.19 -18.17 14.79
N PHE A 265 1.39 -18.39 15.28
CA PHE A 265 2.64 -18.13 14.57
C PHE A 265 3.22 -19.45 14.10
N VAL A 266 3.53 -19.56 12.80
CA VAL A 266 4.06 -20.77 12.20
C VAL A 266 5.55 -20.61 11.94
N ASP A 267 6.36 -21.43 12.60
CA ASP A 267 7.74 -21.61 12.18
C ASP A 267 7.76 -22.59 10.99
N ASN A 268 7.94 -22.02 9.82
CA ASN A 268 8.00 -22.75 8.56
C ASN A 268 9.43 -23.19 8.18
N GLY A 269 10.40 -23.00 9.06
CA GLY A 269 11.80 -23.29 8.79
C GLY A 269 12.50 -22.28 7.85
N LEU A 270 11.79 -21.28 7.31
CA LEU A 270 12.31 -20.27 6.38
C LEU A 270 12.42 -18.88 7.03
N LEU A 271 12.36 -18.82 8.35
CA LEU A 271 12.46 -17.59 9.13
C LEU A 271 13.90 -17.08 9.21
N ARG A 272 14.07 -15.79 9.50
CA ARG A 272 15.36 -15.18 9.82
C ARG A 272 16.00 -15.77 11.08
N PHE A 273 17.24 -15.43 11.32
CA PHE A 273 17.95 -15.86 12.52
C PHE A 273 17.23 -15.39 13.78
N LYS A 274 16.89 -16.36 14.66
CA LYS A 274 16.13 -16.12 15.92
C LYS A 274 14.83 -15.30 15.74
N GLU A 275 14.21 -15.40 14.59
CA GLU A 275 12.95 -14.66 14.33
C GLU A 275 11.81 -15.17 15.21
N GLN A 276 11.69 -16.49 15.35
CA GLN A 276 10.64 -17.10 16.17
C GLN A 276 10.70 -16.57 17.61
N GLU A 277 11.87 -16.59 18.24
CA GLU A 277 12.04 -16.15 19.63
C GLU A 277 11.68 -14.67 19.77
N ARG A 278 12.20 -13.81 18.87
CA ARG A 278 11.95 -12.36 18.88
C ARG A 278 10.46 -12.03 18.69
N VAL A 279 9.78 -12.74 17.79
CA VAL A 279 8.37 -12.52 17.50
C VAL A 279 7.50 -13.01 18.66
N MET A 280 7.78 -14.20 19.20
CA MET A 280 7.03 -14.75 20.33
C MET A 280 7.20 -13.93 21.60
N GLU A 281 8.42 -13.43 21.88
CA GLU A 281 8.69 -12.53 22.99
C GLU A 281 7.84 -11.25 22.87
N MET A 282 7.82 -10.65 21.69
CA MET A 282 7.04 -9.44 21.43
C MET A 282 5.54 -9.68 21.62
N PHE A 283 4.98 -10.72 21.04
CA PHE A 283 3.55 -10.99 21.14
C PHE A 283 3.12 -11.32 22.57
N LYS A 284 3.88 -12.13 23.30
CA LYS A 284 3.55 -12.55 24.67
C LYS A 284 3.83 -11.46 25.69
N ASN A 285 5.03 -10.84 25.66
CA ASN A 285 5.49 -9.97 26.72
C ASN A 285 5.09 -8.51 26.54
N HIS A 286 4.91 -8.05 25.29
CA HIS A 286 4.55 -6.66 25.02
C HIS A 286 3.09 -6.47 24.61
N LEU A 287 2.55 -7.34 23.76
CA LEU A 287 1.17 -7.21 23.28
C LEU A 287 0.17 -8.06 24.05
N HIS A 288 0.66 -8.95 24.92
CA HIS A 288 -0.16 -9.88 25.74
C HIS A 288 -1.20 -10.64 24.91
N LEU A 289 -0.83 -11.03 23.67
CA LEU A 289 -1.70 -11.78 22.79
C LEU A 289 -1.62 -13.28 23.08
N PRO A 290 -2.75 -14.02 23.01
CA PRO A 290 -2.78 -15.47 23.15
C PRO A 290 -2.22 -16.13 21.88
N VAL A 291 -0.89 -16.33 21.80
CA VAL A 291 -0.21 -16.86 20.62
C VAL A 291 0.30 -18.26 20.87
N ASP A 292 -0.16 -19.19 20.03
CA ASP A 292 0.42 -20.53 19.90
C ASP A 292 1.51 -20.50 18.81
N CYS A 293 2.64 -21.17 19.07
CA CYS A 293 3.71 -21.33 18.06
C CYS A 293 3.68 -22.78 17.55
N VAL A 294 3.49 -22.93 16.25
CA VAL A 294 3.46 -24.24 15.58
C VAL A 294 4.76 -24.41 14.80
N ASP A 295 5.55 -25.42 15.16
CA ASP A 295 6.73 -25.81 14.38
C ASP A 295 6.29 -26.71 13.22
N HIS A 296 6.39 -26.18 11.99
CA HIS A 296 6.13 -26.87 10.73
C HIS A 296 7.40 -26.98 9.86
N SER A 297 8.56 -26.69 10.44
CA SER A 297 9.83 -26.54 9.72
C SER A 297 10.26 -27.80 8.99
N GLN A 298 10.18 -28.96 9.66
CA GLN A 298 10.61 -30.25 9.09
C GLN A 298 9.76 -30.64 7.86
N GLN A 299 8.46 -30.49 7.94
CA GLN A 299 7.52 -30.80 6.84
C GLN A 299 7.77 -29.86 5.65
N MET A 300 7.88 -28.57 5.93
CA MET A 300 8.15 -27.55 4.91
C MET A 300 9.45 -27.83 4.15
N LEU A 301 10.56 -28.03 4.87
CA LEU A 301 11.86 -28.28 4.25
C LEU A 301 11.90 -29.61 3.48
N THR A 302 11.21 -30.63 3.97
CA THR A 302 11.08 -31.90 3.26
C THR A 302 10.37 -31.73 1.91
N ARG A 303 9.32 -30.92 1.86
CA ARG A 303 8.54 -30.64 0.63
C ARG A 303 9.31 -29.74 -0.37
N LEU A 304 10.19 -28.89 0.12
CA LEU A 304 11.00 -27.99 -0.69
C LEU A 304 12.30 -28.64 -1.20
N ALA A 305 12.68 -29.79 -0.69
CA ALA A 305 13.91 -30.48 -1.11
C ALA A 305 13.89 -30.78 -2.62
N GLY A 306 14.93 -30.32 -3.31
CA GLY A 306 15.08 -30.46 -4.76
C GLY A 306 14.26 -29.49 -5.61
N VAL A 307 13.48 -28.59 -5.00
CA VAL A 307 12.66 -27.61 -5.73
C VAL A 307 13.48 -26.35 -6.01
N THR A 308 13.65 -26.04 -7.28
CA THR A 308 14.44 -24.88 -7.75
C THR A 308 13.62 -23.81 -8.43
N ASP A 309 12.40 -24.14 -8.88
CA ASP A 309 11.50 -23.21 -9.56
C ASP A 309 10.80 -22.29 -8.54
N PRO A 310 10.88 -20.95 -8.68
CA PRO A 310 10.31 -20.01 -7.72
C PRO A 310 8.79 -20.15 -7.51
N GLU A 311 8.05 -20.37 -8.59
CA GLU A 311 6.59 -20.50 -8.49
C GLU A 311 6.16 -21.81 -7.82
N LYS A 312 6.92 -22.90 -8.05
CA LYS A 312 6.70 -24.15 -7.34
C LYS A 312 7.01 -24.01 -5.86
N LYS A 313 8.12 -23.33 -5.48
CA LYS A 313 8.41 -23.02 -4.07
C LYS A 313 7.24 -22.30 -3.40
N ARG A 314 6.74 -21.22 -4.02
CA ARG A 314 5.61 -20.42 -3.50
C ARG A 314 4.34 -21.24 -3.31
N LYS A 315 4.00 -22.09 -4.30
CA LYS A 315 2.83 -22.99 -4.23
C LYS A 315 2.95 -24.02 -3.10
N ILE A 316 4.12 -24.62 -2.92
CA ILE A 316 4.37 -25.56 -1.82
C ILE A 316 4.24 -24.84 -0.49
N ILE A 317 4.91 -23.70 -0.32
CA ILE A 317 4.86 -22.93 0.93
C ILE A 317 3.42 -22.54 1.27
N GLY A 318 2.67 -22.02 0.29
CA GLY A 318 1.26 -21.66 0.48
C GLY A 318 0.39 -22.87 0.87
N GLY A 319 0.58 -24.02 0.22
CA GLY A 319 -0.14 -25.25 0.52
C GLY A 319 0.13 -25.77 1.94
N GLU A 320 1.39 -25.74 2.39
CA GLU A 320 1.78 -26.15 3.73
C GLU A 320 1.19 -25.23 4.82
N PHE A 321 1.09 -23.91 4.57
CA PHE A 321 0.39 -23.00 5.47
C PHE A 321 -1.10 -23.35 5.60
N ILE A 322 -1.78 -23.71 4.48
CA ILE A 322 -3.18 -24.11 4.52
C ILE A 322 -3.37 -25.35 5.40
N GLU A 323 -2.52 -26.36 5.24
CA GLU A 323 -2.58 -27.58 6.07
C GLU A 323 -2.30 -27.29 7.55
N CYS A 324 -1.34 -26.42 7.85
CA CYS A 324 -1.06 -25.99 9.21
C CYS A 324 -2.28 -25.31 9.86
N PHE A 325 -2.98 -24.42 9.13
CA PHE A 325 -4.18 -23.76 9.64
C PHE A 325 -5.38 -24.70 9.80
N LYS A 326 -5.54 -25.70 8.93
CA LYS A 326 -6.57 -26.76 9.10
C LYS A 326 -6.35 -27.54 10.38
N ASN A 327 -5.11 -27.95 10.64
CA ASN A 327 -4.74 -28.68 11.84
C ASN A 327 -4.97 -27.84 13.09
N PHE A 328 -4.51 -26.59 13.09
CA PHE A 328 -4.69 -25.65 14.20
C PHE A 328 -6.18 -25.38 14.50
N LYS A 329 -7.02 -25.23 13.46
CA LYS A 329 -8.48 -25.13 13.63
C LYS A 329 -9.05 -26.30 14.39
N GLY A 330 -8.63 -27.54 14.07
CA GLY A 330 -9.04 -28.74 14.78
C GLY A 330 -8.56 -28.80 16.23
N GLU A 331 -7.37 -28.28 16.52
CA GLU A 331 -6.84 -28.20 17.90
C GLU A 331 -7.63 -27.20 18.74
N ILE A 332 -7.98 -26.03 18.20
CA ILE A 332 -8.82 -25.06 18.90
C ILE A 332 -10.19 -25.64 19.20
N GLU A 333 -10.83 -26.32 18.23
CA GLU A 333 -12.12 -26.97 18.43
C GLU A 333 -12.07 -28.03 19.56
N LYS A 334 -11.01 -28.83 19.63
CA LYS A 334 -10.80 -29.78 20.72
C LYS A 334 -10.57 -29.11 22.07
N ARG A 335 -9.82 -27.99 22.09
CA ARG A 335 -9.45 -27.27 23.33
C ARG A 335 -10.61 -26.47 23.91
N THR A 336 -11.42 -25.85 23.07
CA THR A 336 -12.47 -24.91 23.49
C THR A 336 -13.89 -25.48 23.39
N GLY A 337 -14.09 -26.59 22.67
CA GLY A 337 -15.40 -27.09 22.31
C GLY A 337 -16.13 -26.28 21.24
N VAL A 338 -15.51 -25.19 20.73
CA VAL A 338 -16.09 -24.28 19.73
C VAL A 338 -15.23 -24.29 18.48
N ARG A 339 -15.84 -24.52 17.34
CA ARG A 339 -15.16 -24.49 16.05
C ARG A 339 -14.99 -23.06 15.57
N PRO A 340 -13.76 -22.58 15.34
CA PRO A 340 -13.54 -21.25 14.79
C PRO A 340 -14.15 -21.10 13.39
N THR A 341 -14.86 -20.01 13.15
CA THR A 341 -15.55 -19.73 11.89
C THR A 341 -14.97 -18.51 11.16
N PHE A 342 -14.16 -17.71 11.83
CA PHE A 342 -13.56 -16.51 11.28
C PHE A 342 -12.04 -16.58 11.21
N LEU A 343 -11.47 -15.93 10.18
CA LEU A 343 -10.03 -15.73 10.01
C LEU A 343 -9.71 -14.24 9.89
N VAL A 344 -8.79 -13.76 10.72
CA VAL A 344 -8.27 -12.39 10.61
C VAL A 344 -7.29 -12.33 9.45
N GLN A 345 -7.47 -11.36 8.57
CA GLN A 345 -6.54 -11.04 7.50
C GLN A 345 -6.12 -9.58 7.57
N GLY A 346 -4.82 -9.33 7.48
CA GLY A 346 -4.23 -7.98 7.49
C GLY A 346 -4.25 -7.30 6.11
N THR A 347 -5.33 -7.45 5.35
CA THR A 347 -5.54 -6.79 4.06
C THR A 347 -5.54 -5.28 4.25
N LEU A 348 -4.81 -4.56 3.42
CA LEU A 348 -4.74 -3.10 3.41
C LEU A 348 -5.56 -2.51 2.25
N TYR A 349 -5.83 -1.22 2.31
CA TYR A 349 -6.60 -0.54 1.29
C TYR A 349 -5.96 -0.60 -0.12
N PRO A 350 -4.64 -0.42 -0.30
CA PRO A 350 -4.00 -0.65 -1.59
C PRO A 350 -4.22 -2.07 -2.15
N ASP A 351 -4.21 -3.10 -1.31
CA ASP A 351 -4.44 -4.49 -1.75
C ASP A 351 -5.87 -4.67 -2.31
N VAL A 352 -6.85 -3.99 -1.71
CA VAL A 352 -8.24 -4.00 -2.18
C VAL A 352 -8.38 -3.36 -3.56
N ILE A 353 -7.71 -2.21 -3.77
CA ILE A 353 -7.77 -1.47 -5.03
C ILE A 353 -7.07 -2.25 -6.14
N GLU A 354 -5.87 -2.79 -5.88
CA GLU A 354 -5.11 -3.60 -6.83
C GLU A 354 -5.83 -4.91 -7.23
N SER A 355 -6.79 -5.35 -6.41
CA SER A 355 -7.61 -6.54 -6.69
C SER A 355 -8.84 -6.24 -7.56
N CYS A 356 -9.15 -4.96 -7.80
CA CYS A 356 -10.24 -4.58 -8.70
C CYS A 356 -9.74 -4.56 -10.15
N PRO A 357 -10.47 -5.16 -11.13
CA PRO A 357 -10.09 -5.08 -12.53
C PRO A 357 -10.10 -3.62 -13.00
N PRO A 358 -9.17 -3.21 -13.89
CA PRO A 358 -9.18 -1.87 -14.47
C PRO A 358 -10.51 -1.55 -15.15
N PRO A 359 -10.98 -0.29 -15.10
CA PRO A 359 -12.19 0.12 -15.80
C PRO A 359 -12.11 -0.21 -17.30
N GLY A 360 -13.17 -0.84 -17.86
CA GLY A 360 -13.24 -1.15 -19.30
C GLY A 360 -12.55 -2.43 -19.76
N SER A 361 -12.02 -3.27 -18.86
CA SER A 361 -11.50 -4.59 -19.25
C SER A 361 -12.63 -5.62 -19.23
N ASP A 362 -13.01 -6.14 -20.41
CA ASP A 362 -13.86 -7.33 -20.58
C ASP A 362 -13.16 -8.63 -20.13
N GLN A 363 -11.96 -8.53 -19.56
CA GLN A 363 -11.18 -9.67 -19.12
C GLN A 363 -11.69 -10.16 -17.76
N LYS A 364 -12.42 -11.27 -17.80
CA LYS A 364 -12.76 -12.11 -16.62
C LYS A 364 -11.51 -12.62 -15.87
N HIS A 365 -10.32 -12.32 -16.37
CA HIS A 365 -9.02 -12.62 -15.79
C HIS A 365 -8.14 -11.37 -15.90
N SER A 366 -8.21 -10.45 -14.94
CA SER A 366 -7.09 -9.53 -14.75
C SER A 366 -5.86 -10.39 -14.44
N HIS A 367 -4.77 -10.20 -15.17
CA HIS A 367 -3.47 -10.65 -14.68
C HIS A 367 -3.23 -9.92 -13.36
N THR A 368 -3.50 -10.59 -12.26
CA THR A 368 -3.23 -10.12 -10.91
C THR A 368 -1.74 -9.87 -10.83
N ILE A 369 -1.31 -8.62 -10.84
CA ILE A 369 0.12 -8.24 -10.77
C ILE A 369 0.74 -8.73 -9.46
N LYS A 370 -0.09 -9.04 -8.46
CA LYS A 370 0.31 -9.69 -7.20
C LYS A 370 -0.56 -10.91 -6.91
N SER A 371 -0.11 -12.08 -7.36
CA SER A 371 -0.63 -13.38 -6.90
C SER A 371 -0.29 -13.68 -5.42
N HIS A 372 0.32 -12.75 -4.69
CA HIS A 372 0.98 -13.00 -3.41
C HIS A 372 0.19 -12.52 -2.18
N HIS A 373 -0.79 -11.65 -2.38
CA HIS A 373 -1.73 -11.29 -1.32
C HIS A 373 -3.01 -12.10 -1.54
N ASN A 374 -3.22 -13.13 -0.72
CA ASN A 374 -4.35 -14.06 -0.74
C ASN A 374 -5.70 -13.37 -0.53
N VAL A 375 -6.05 -12.38 -1.35
CA VAL A 375 -7.38 -11.77 -1.33
C VAL A 375 -8.36 -12.76 -1.96
N GLY A 376 -8.98 -13.60 -1.13
CA GLY A 376 -10.12 -14.43 -1.50
C GLY A 376 -9.89 -15.90 -1.85
N GLY A 377 -8.64 -16.42 -1.90
CA GLY A 377 -8.36 -17.83 -2.22
C GLY A 377 -8.40 -18.77 -1.00
N LEU A 378 -7.53 -18.51 -0.02
CA LEU A 378 -7.40 -19.28 1.22
C LEU A 378 -8.70 -19.47 2.03
N PRO A 379 -9.56 -18.45 2.23
CA PRO A 379 -10.73 -18.59 3.09
C PRO A 379 -11.79 -19.55 2.58
N LYS A 380 -11.95 -19.65 1.26
CA LYS A 380 -12.96 -20.56 0.66
C LYS A 380 -12.64 -22.03 0.87
N GLU A 381 -11.35 -22.40 0.74
CA GLU A 381 -10.90 -23.78 0.95
C GLU A 381 -10.96 -24.18 2.42
N LEU A 382 -10.77 -23.24 3.35
CA LEU A 382 -10.77 -23.48 4.79
C LEU A 382 -12.17 -23.33 5.44
N GLY A 383 -13.15 -22.77 4.71
CA GLY A 383 -14.51 -22.53 5.21
C GLY A 383 -14.54 -21.48 6.34
N PHE A 384 -13.75 -20.41 6.21
CA PHE A 384 -13.76 -19.26 7.11
C PHE A 384 -14.49 -18.08 6.48
N GLU A 385 -15.14 -17.27 7.32
CA GLU A 385 -15.48 -15.88 7.01
C GLU A 385 -14.30 -14.97 7.37
N LEU A 386 -14.07 -13.90 6.58
CA LEU A 386 -12.96 -12.98 6.80
C LEU A 386 -13.31 -11.86 7.76
N VAL A 387 -12.37 -11.55 8.65
CA VAL A 387 -12.33 -10.32 9.44
C VAL A 387 -11.12 -9.50 8.99
N GLU A 388 -11.36 -8.39 8.29
CA GLU A 388 -10.35 -7.55 7.68
C GLU A 388 -10.35 -6.14 8.30
N PRO A 389 -9.87 -5.97 9.53
CA PRO A 389 -10.01 -4.72 10.28
C PRO A 389 -9.18 -3.56 9.72
N LEU A 390 -8.21 -3.84 8.84
CA LEU A 390 -7.32 -2.85 8.25
C LEU A 390 -7.66 -2.54 6.78
N ARG A 391 -8.75 -3.14 6.26
CA ARG A 391 -9.11 -3.10 4.83
C ARG A 391 -9.22 -1.70 4.23
N MET A 392 -9.59 -0.72 5.04
CA MET A 392 -9.78 0.67 4.62
C MET A 392 -8.59 1.57 4.97
N LEU A 393 -7.45 1.02 5.43
CA LEU A 393 -6.31 1.78 5.92
C LEU A 393 -5.10 1.66 4.99
N PHE A 394 -4.36 2.77 4.86
CA PHE A 394 -3.03 2.77 4.26
C PHE A 394 -1.99 2.30 5.27
N LYS A 395 -0.82 1.89 4.78
CA LYS A 395 0.24 1.31 5.64
C LYS A 395 0.76 2.25 6.72
N ASP A 396 0.85 3.54 6.44
CA ASP A 396 1.23 4.54 7.42
C ASP A 396 0.14 4.78 8.48
N GLU A 397 -1.15 4.69 8.09
CA GLU A 397 -2.28 4.72 9.02
C GLU A 397 -2.27 3.50 9.94
N VAL A 398 -1.96 2.31 9.41
CA VAL A 398 -1.79 1.09 10.22
C VAL A 398 -0.67 1.24 11.25
N ARG A 399 0.46 1.83 10.87
CA ARG A 399 1.55 2.12 11.81
C ARG A 399 1.14 3.11 12.91
N LYS A 400 0.41 4.17 12.55
CA LYS A 400 -0.16 5.13 13.52
C LYS A 400 -1.16 4.46 14.45
N LEU A 401 -2.05 3.62 13.90
CA LEU A 401 -3.01 2.83 14.67
C LEU A 401 -2.30 1.88 15.65
N GLY A 402 -1.27 1.19 15.17
CA GLY A 402 -0.43 0.34 16.01
C GLY A 402 0.24 1.10 17.16
N ALA A 403 0.73 2.33 16.91
CA ALA A 403 1.32 3.18 17.94
C ALA A 403 0.30 3.57 19.03
N ILE A 404 -0.95 3.86 18.66
CA ILE A 404 -2.04 4.15 19.61
C ILE A 404 -2.39 2.92 20.46
N MET A 405 -2.18 1.71 19.92
CA MET A 405 -2.40 0.45 20.62
C MET A 405 -1.17 -0.07 21.36
N ASP A 406 -0.15 0.75 21.56
CA ASP A 406 1.10 0.44 22.27
C ASP A 406 1.94 -0.66 21.61
N VAL A 407 1.79 -0.88 20.29
CA VAL A 407 2.69 -1.76 19.55
C VAL A 407 4.10 -1.13 19.52
N PRO A 408 5.14 -1.84 19.97
CA PRO A 408 6.49 -1.27 20.08
C PRO A 408 7.02 -0.69 18.76
N ARG A 409 7.63 0.51 18.82
CA ARG A 409 8.18 1.19 17.63
C ARG A 409 9.18 0.31 16.86
N THR A 410 9.99 -0.45 17.58
CA THR A 410 10.94 -1.41 16.98
C THR A 410 10.29 -2.45 16.09
N PHE A 411 9.00 -2.73 16.34
CA PHE A 411 8.20 -3.63 15.53
C PHE A 411 7.49 -2.89 14.40
N LEU A 412 6.91 -1.72 14.68
CA LEU A 412 6.22 -0.89 13.67
C LEU A 412 7.17 -0.40 12.56
N ALA A 413 8.46 -0.19 12.88
CA ALA A 413 9.48 0.25 11.94
C ALA A 413 10.19 -0.90 11.19
N ARG A 414 9.78 -2.16 11.39
CA ARG A 414 10.41 -3.31 10.72
C ARG A 414 10.30 -3.21 9.20
N HIS A 415 11.38 -3.58 8.52
CA HIS A 415 11.36 -3.77 7.08
C HIS A 415 10.39 -4.88 6.70
N PRO A 416 9.72 -4.79 5.54
CA PRO A 416 8.88 -5.87 5.03
C PRO A 416 9.63 -7.19 4.97
N PHE A 417 8.95 -8.29 5.33
CA PHE A 417 9.47 -9.64 5.20
C PHE A 417 8.43 -10.47 4.43
N PRO A 418 8.83 -11.15 3.35
CA PRO A 418 7.88 -11.83 2.48
C PRO A 418 7.27 -13.06 3.16
N GLY A 419 6.02 -13.42 2.82
CA GLY A 419 5.34 -14.62 3.32
C GLY A 419 6.12 -15.91 3.12
N PRO A 420 6.77 -16.15 1.95
CA PRO A 420 7.63 -17.30 1.73
C PRO A 420 8.95 -17.29 2.53
N GLY A 421 9.22 -16.24 3.30
CA GLY A 421 10.41 -16.12 4.11
C GLY A 421 11.71 -16.09 3.29
N LEU A 422 12.75 -16.72 3.82
CA LEU A 422 14.06 -16.83 3.13
C LEU A 422 14.01 -17.77 1.92
N GLY A 423 12.92 -18.50 1.70
CA GLY A 423 12.77 -19.41 0.55
C GLY A 423 12.89 -18.72 -0.81
N VAL A 424 12.47 -17.44 -0.93
CA VAL A 424 12.59 -16.61 -2.16
C VAL A 424 13.87 -15.76 -2.18
N ARG A 425 14.74 -15.92 -1.21
CA ARG A 425 16.06 -15.28 -1.11
C ARG A 425 17.22 -16.27 -1.24
N ILE A 426 16.91 -17.54 -1.51
CA ILE A 426 17.86 -18.58 -1.87
C ILE A 426 17.54 -19.00 -3.30
N LEU A 427 18.37 -18.62 -4.26
CA LEU A 427 18.21 -19.04 -5.63
C LEU A 427 18.44 -20.55 -5.73
N GLY A 428 17.45 -21.26 -6.28
CA GLY A 428 17.52 -22.72 -6.39
C GLY A 428 17.03 -23.47 -5.16
N ASP A 429 17.64 -24.61 -4.85
CA ASP A 429 17.22 -25.51 -3.78
C ASP A 429 17.59 -24.98 -2.39
N VAL A 430 16.60 -24.68 -1.57
CA VAL A 430 16.76 -24.11 -0.21
C VAL A 430 17.43 -25.07 0.78
N THR A 431 17.44 -26.35 0.49
CA THR A 431 17.96 -27.40 1.39
C THR A 431 19.40 -27.79 1.11
N LYS A 432 19.97 -27.32 -0.02
CA LYS A 432 21.34 -27.64 -0.43
C LYS A 432 22.39 -26.73 0.19
N ASP A 433 23.61 -27.23 0.31
CA ASP A 433 24.83 -26.50 0.64
C ASP A 433 24.74 -25.69 1.94
N ASN A 434 23.86 -26.07 2.85
CA ASN A 434 23.55 -25.32 4.08
C ASN A 434 23.10 -23.87 3.81
N ALA A 435 22.51 -23.62 2.63
CA ALA A 435 22.18 -22.30 2.12
C ALA A 435 21.35 -21.46 3.10
N LEU A 436 20.38 -22.10 3.75
CA LEU A 436 19.47 -21.44 4.68
C LEU A 436 20.19 -20.92 5.93
N ASP A 437 21.08 -21.72 6.53
CA ASP A 437 21.86 -21.28 7.71
C ASP A 437 22.88 -20.20 7.33
N ILE A 438 23.57 -20.37 6.19
CA ILE A 438 24.47 -19.35 5.65
C ILE A 438 23.74 -18.03 5.46
N LEU A 439 22.59 -18.06 4.79
CA LEU A 439 21.81 -16.85 4.53
C LEU A 439 21.32 -16.18 5.82
N ARG A 440 20.85 -16.96 6.79
CA ARG A 440 20.44 -16.43 8.12
C ARG A 440 21.55 -15.65 8.80
N ARG A 441 22.76 -16.20 8.83
CA ARG A 441 23.93 -15.56 9.43
C ARG A 441 24.37 -14.31 8.66
N VAL A 442 24.37 -14.37 7.34
CA VAL A 442 24.69 -13.21 6.48
C VAL A 442 23.67 -12.09 6.68
N ASP A 443 22.37 -12.41 6.61
CA ASP A 443 21.29 -11.43 6.77
C ASP A 443 21.33 -10.76 8.16
N GLU A 444 21.63 -11.53 9.23
CA GLU A 444 21.76 -10.99 10.58
C GLU A 444 22.94 -10.00 10.68
N VAL A 445 24.11 -10.34 10.13
CA VAL A 445 25.27 -9.44 10.09
C VAL A 445 24.93 -8.16 9.30
N TYR A 446 24.27 -8.32 8.16
CA TYR A 446 23.91 -7.20 7.31
C TYR A 446 22.93 -6.23 7.99
N ILE A 447 21.83 -6.74 8.51
CA ILE A 447 20.79 -5.91 9.16
C ILE A 447 21.34 -5.24 10.44
N ASN A 448 22.17 -5.94 11.22
CA ASN A 448 22.80 -5.34 12.41
C ASN A 448 23.78 -4.23 12.03
N THR A 449 24.56 -4.41 10.95
CA THR A 449 25.44 -3.34 10.46
C THR A 449 24.67 -2.10 10.01
N ILE A 450 23.52 -2.28 9.31
CA ILE A 450 22.62 -1.16 8.93
C ILE A 450 22.13 -0.40 10.17
N ARG A 451 21.75 -1.13 11.24
CA ARG A 451 21.28 -0.51 12.50
C ARG A 451 22.40 0.25 13.22
N GLU A 452 23.59 -0.33 13.29
CA GLU A 452 24.75 0.32 13.92
C GLU A 452 25.18 1.60 13.22
N PHE A 453 25.03 1.66 11.89
CA PHE A 453 25.27 2.88 11.11
C PHE A 453 24.14 3.91 11.21
N GLY A 454 23.02 3.60 11.90
CA GLY A 454 21.90 4.50 12.11
C GLY A 454 21.03 4.75 10.88
N ILE A 455 21.19 3.97 9.81
CA ILE A 455 20.53 4.18 8.51
C ILE A 455 19.33 3.23 8.27
N TYR A 456 18.90 2.50 9.31
CA TYR A 456 17.83 1.51 9.17
C TYR A 456 16.49 2.13 8.73
N ASP A 457 16.15 3.28 9.29
CA ASP A 457 14.88 3.97 9.02
C ASP A 457 14.86 4.69 7.65
N GLU A 458 16.03 4.89 7.03
CA GLU A 458 16.15 5.47 5.68
C GLU A 458 15.88 4.45 4.57
N ILE A 459 16.00 3.16 4.89
CA ILE A 459 15.88 2.04 3.95
C ILE A 459 14.48 1.45 4.06
N TRP A 460 13.79 1.35 2.92
CA TRP A 460 12.45 0.75 2.89
C TRP A 460 12.49 -0.76 3.13
N GLN A 461 13.46 -1.46 2.48
CA GLN A 461 13.71 -2.88 2.69
C GLN A 461 15.18 -3.22 2.40
N ALA A 462 15.81 -4.00 3.27
CA ALA A 462 17.14 -4.56 3.09
C ALA A 462 17.15 -6.05 3.42
N PHE A 463 17.91 -6.82 2.65
CA PHE A 463 18.08 -8.27 2.84
C PHE A 463 19.30 -8.79 2.08
N ALA A 464 19.73 -9.99 2.46
CA ALA A 464 20.72 -10.75 1.73
C ALA A 464 20.09 -11.83 0.86
N VAL A 465 20.76 -12.21 -0.23
CA VAL A 465 20.39 -13.28 -1.16
C VAL A 465 21.51 -14.28 -1.27
N PHE A 466 21.19 -15.57 -1.14
CA PHE A 466 22.16 -16.65 -1.35
C PHE A 466 22.19 -17.04 -2.84
N LEU A 467 23.40 -17.04 -3.40
CA LEU A 467 23.65 -17.47 -4.78
C LEU A 467 24.26 -18.86 -4.78
N PRO A 468 23.68 -19.85 -5.50
CA PRO A 468 24.16 -21.24 -5.51
C PRO A 468 25.41 -21.42 -6.39
N ILE A 469 26.34 -20.47 -6.29
CA ILE A 469 27.60 -20.46 -7.00
C ILE A 469 28.75 -20.29 -6.01
N LYS A 470 29.93 -20.83 -6.38
CA LYS A 470 31.15 -20.67 -5.62
C LYS A 470 32.18 -19.89 -6.40
N SER A 471 32.94 -19.06 -5.70
CA SER A 471 34.03 -18.29 -6.28
C SER A 471 35.35 -18.61 -5.61
N VAL A 472 36.44 -18.35 -6.33
CA VAL A 472 37.76 -18.46 -5.79
C VAL A 472 38.06 -17.27 -4.90
N GLY A 473 38.64 -17.52 -3.74
CA GLY A 473 39.13 -16.52 -2.78
C GLY A 473 40.45 -16.96 -2.14
N VAL A 474 40.98 -16.09 -1.32
CA VAL A 474 42.15 -16.37 -0.47
C VAL A 474 41.77 -16.06 0.98
N GLN A 475 41.86 -17.04 1.86
CA GLN A 475 41.54 -16.90 3.28
C GLN A 475 42.63 -17.59 4.08
N GLY A 476 43.35 -16.84 4.95
CA GLY A 476 44.45 -17.38 5.76
C GLY A 476 45.57 -17.98 4.92
N ASP A 477 46.01 -17.27 3.87
CA ASP A 477 47.04 -17.68 2.92
C ASP A 477 46.73 -18.95 2.10
N GLN A 478 45.52 -19.46 2.20
CA GLN A 478 45.05 -20.62 1.43
C GLN A 478 43.98 -20.24 0.40
N ARG A 479 44.02 -20.95 -0.73
CA ARG A 479 42.97 -20.81 -1.73
C ARG A 479 41.65 -21.37 -1.20
N SER A 480 40.62 -20.56 -1.18
CA SER A 480 39.27 -20.96 -0.80
C SER A 480 38.36 -21.05 -2.05
N HIS A 481 37.32 -21.89 -1.97
CA HIS A 481 36.25 -21.99 -2.95
C HIS A 481 34.90 -21.99 -2.23
N SER A 482 34.38 -20.81 -1.99
CA SER A 482 33.25 -20.57 -1.10
C SER A 482 32.11 -19.82 -1.83
N HIS A 483 30.95 -19.72 -1.17
CA HIS A 483 29.75 -19.15 -1.76
C HIS A 483 29.83 -17.63 -1.97
N VAL A 484 28.96 -17.18 -2.88
CA VAL A 484 28.73 -15.76 -3.18
C VAL A 484 27.38 -15.38 -2.60
N VAL A 485 27.29 -14.20 -2.01
CA VAL A 485 26.03 -13.61 -1.55
C VAL A 485 25.84 -12.23 -2.18
N ALA A 486 24.58 -11.87 -2.46
CA ALA A 486 24.23 -10.53 -2.87
C ALA A 486 23.51 -9.81 -1.73
N LEU A 487 23.83 -8.54 -1.54
CA LEU A 487 23.10 -7.64 -0.65
C LEU A 487 22.17 -6.77 -1.49
N ARG A 488 20.97 -6.55 -1.02
CA ARG A 488 20.02 -5.62 -1.62
C ARG A 488 19.45 -4.69 -0.57
N ALA A 489 19.38 -3.42 -0.89
CA ALA A 489 18.66 -2.41 -0.13
C ALA A 489 18.01 -1.43 -1.08
N ILE A 490 16.77 -1.07 -0.80
CA ILE A 490 15.99 -0.17 -1.64
C ILE A 490 15.33 0.93 -0.81
N THR A 491 15.11 2.05 -1.48
CA THR A 491 14.22 3.13 -1.06
C THR A 491 12.96 3.10 -1.91
N SER A 492 11.82 3.31 -1.31
CA SER A 492 10.53 3.39 -1.99
C SER A 492 9.53 4.15 -1.14
N SER A 493 8.59 4.82 -1.77
CA SER A 493 7.45 5.44 -1.08
C SER A 493 6.21 4.52 -1.07
N ASP A 494 6.04 3.70 -2.10
CA ASP A 494 4.82 2.93 -2.36
C ASP A 494 5.06 1.44 -2.66
N GLY A 495 6.32 1.01 -2.86
CA GLY A 495 6.70 -0.34 -3.26
C GLY A 495 6.45 -0.66 -4.74
N MET A 496 5.84 0.23 -5.51
CA MET A 496 5.63 0.07 -6.96
C MET A 496 6.88 0.40 -7.75
N THR A 497 7.51 1.52 -7.41
CA THR A 497 8.84 1.92 -7.89
C THR A 497 9.83 1.93 -6.74
N ALA A 498 11.07 1.58 -7.02
CA ALA A 498 12.12 1.57 -6.01
C ALA A 498 13.49 1.85 -6.61
N ASP A 499 14.28 2.62 -5.90
CA ASP A 499 15.69 2.81 -6.22
C ASP A 499 16.56 2.06 -5.21
N TRP A 500 17.74 1.64 -5.65
CA TRP A 500 18.71 1.07 -4.74
C TRP A 500 19.23 2.13 -3.75
N TYR A 501 19.49 1.74 -2.49
CA TYR A 501 19.99 2.65 -1.47
C TYR A 501 21.50 2.91 -1.68
N PRO A 502 21.97 4.17 -1.79
CA PRO A 502 23.37 4.50 -2.10
C PRO A 502 24.24 4.45 -0.84
N PHE A 503 24.62 3.25 -0.43
CA PHE A 503 25.51 3.06 0.71
C PHE A 503 26.85 3.76 0.53
N THR A 504 27.40 4.27 1.64
CA THR A 504 28.76 4.82 1.65
C THR A 504 29.79 3.70 1.43
N VAL A 505 30.95 4.07 0.90
CA VAL A 505 32.08 3.15 0.71
C VAL A 505 32.51 2.51 2.04
N ASP A 506 32.46 3.27 3.13
CA ASP A 506 32.81 2.80 4.47
C ASP A 506 31.85 1.71 4.96
N PHE A 507 30.56 1.92 4.77
CA PHE A 507 29.55 0.90 5.05
C PHE A 507 29.82 -0.40 4.27
N LEU A 508 30.01 -0.29 2.94
CA LEU A 508 30.21 -1.46 2.08
C LEU A 508 31.50 -2.23 2.45
N LYS A 509 32.57 -1.53 2.79
CA LYS A 509 33.80 -2.16 3.31
C LYS A 509 33.54 -2.88 4.63
N THR A 510 32.86 -2.22 5.56
CA THR A 510 32.57 -2.76 6.89
C THR A 510 31.71 -4.01 6.80
N VAL A 511 30.60 -3.95 6.08
CA VAL A 511 29.67 -5.07 6.00
C VAL A 511 30.26 -6.27 5.27
N SER A 512 30.99 -6.06 4.16
CA SER A 512 31.62 -7.17 3.43
C SER A 512 32.70 -7.87 4.29
N THR A 513 33.51 -7.09 5.01
CA THR A 513 34.53 -7.63 5.94
C THR A 513 33.87 -8.41 7.07
N ARG A 514 32.82 -7.88 7.69
CA ARG A 514 32.09 -8.57 8.76
C ARG A 514 31.49 -9.88 8.29
N ILE A 515 30.82 -9.89 7.12
CA ILE A 515 30.20 -11.10 6.56
C ILE A 515 31.27 -12.17 6.32
N THR A 516 32.34 -11.86 5.61
CA THR A 516 33.39 -12.85 5.28
C THR A 516 34.19 -13.34 6.50
N ASN A 517 34.28 -12.52 7.56
CA ASN A 517 34.92 -12.92 8.81
C ASN A 517 33.98 -13.77 9.69
N THR A 518 32.68 -13.54 9.67
CA THR A 518 31.69 -14.24 10.51
C THR A 518 31.19 -15.53 9.85
N VAL A 519 30.98 -15.51 8.53
CA VAL A 519 30.42 -16.63 7.77
C VAL A 519 31.50 -17.19 6.84
N LYS A 520 32.20 -18.18 7.32
CA LYS A 520 33.41 -18.74 6.64
C LYS A 520 33.09 -19.40 5.29
N GLU A 521 31.85 -19.79 5.08
CA GLU A 521 31.34 -20.38 3.84
C GLU A 521 31.15 -19.35 2.74
N VAL A 522 31.34 -18.04 3.03
CA VAL A 522 31.19 -16.92 2.07
C VAL A 522 32.56 -16.24 1.89
N ASN A 523 33.00 -16.12 0.64
CA ASN A 523 34.20 -15.38 0.30
C ASN A 523 33.98 -14.19 -0.65
N ARG A 524 32.73 -13.96 -1.08
CA ARG A 524 32.41 -12.85 -1.98
C ARG A 524 31.03 -12.26 -1.65
N VAL A 525 31.01 -10.94 -1.51
CA VAL A 525 29.81 -10.14 -1.29
C VAL A 525 29.61 -9.20 -2.48
N CYS A 526 28.44 -9.24 -3.10
CA CYS A 526 28.02 -8.33 -4.16
C CYS A 526 26.93 -7.39 -3.63
N TYR A 527 26.78 -6.23 -4.24
CA TYR A 527 25.67 -5.31 -3.96
C TYR A 527 24.83 -5.10 -5.23
N ASP A 528 23.52 -5.32 -5.15
CA ASP A 528 22.59 -5.12 -6.27
C ASP A 528 22.18 -3.65 -6.38
N VAL A 529 22.61 -3.00 -7.47
CA VAL A 529 22.39 -1.58 -7.80
C VAL A 529 21.28 -1.37 -8.83
N THR A 530 20.36 -2.32 -8.95
CA THR A 530 19.30 -2.26 -9.97
C THR A 530 18.01 -1.70 -9.39
N SER A 531 17.46 -0.65 -10.02
CA SER A 531 16.17 -0.06 -9.66
C SER A 531 14.98 -0.92 -10.10
N LYS A 532 13.82 -0.69 -9.53
CA LYS A 532 12.55 -1.28 -9.96
C LYS A 532 11.67 -0.19 -10.60
N PRO A 533 11.31 -0.29 -11.90
CA PRO A 533 11.79 -1.25 -12.87
C PRO A 533 13.26 -1.02 -13.26
N PRO A 534 13.99 -1.93 -13.98
CA PRO A 534 13.49 -3.17 -14.57
C PRO A 534 13.49 -4.39 -13.64
N ALA A 535 14.24 -4.35 -12.52
CA ALA A 535 14.24 -5.45 -11.57
C ALA A 535 12.98 -5.45 -10.68
N THR A 536 12.75 -6.55 -9.97
CA THR A 536 11.80 -6.64 -8.86
C THR A 536 12.50 -6.32 -7.52
N VAL A 537 11.75 -6.22 -6.43
CA VAL A 537 12.34 -6.05 -5.09
C VAL A 537 13.01 -7.35 -4.66
N GLU A 538 12.24 -8.45 -4.57
CA GLU A 538 12.78 -9.78 -4.29
C GLU A 538 13.37 -10.39 -5.57
N TRP A 539 14.30 -11.33 -5.43
CA TRP A 539 14.99 -11.96 -6.57
C TRP A 539 14.24 -13.17 -7.13
N GLU A 540 13.42 -13.85 -6.30
CA GLU A 540 12.52 -14.93 -6.71
C GLU A 540 11.06 -14.67 -6.34
#